data_f2768341971f83f6d2eb573a2ff5c181
#
_entry.id   f2768341971f83f6d2eb573a2ff5c181
#
_cell.length_a   1.000
_cell.length_b   1.000
_cell.length_c   1.000
_cell.angle_alpha   90.00
_cell.angle_beta   90.00
_cell.angle_gamma   90.00
#
_symmetry.space_group_name_H-M   'P 1'
#
loop_
_entity.id
_entity.type
_entity.pdbx_description
1 polymer ?
#
loop_
_entity_poly.entity_id
_entity_poly.type
_entity_poly.pdbx_seq_one_letter_code
_entity_poly.pdbx_strand_id
1 'polypeptide(L)'
;MSASQAKGDGLNASVPLLGAYAAKTCARRIHNDFDATIPKVEWEPSAEMQRMFDEGVEFEEGVLAELANLLGPGLVTIEAHRSREESVRLTLDAMSAGALMISNGWLPDDRASGRQGRPDLLLRVIGGNGAAFYVPGDIKAHKTLNVAKTKSAFISLPGEPSAVFEVPGASAKVSDRLDDYLQLAHYSRMLDAAGFGPTGDSRPGFIIGRDDVAAELGAPFVLVWHELTSSLFQTYSATSGKKKRSALERYDHEHAFRVQVAQVASQRNGSSLDPDPLVVPIGQDECLECPYEEYCAELMDGVASHEITSGRLSIREWLTLQGLGVTSTSELAQVDLEDAAWVAGYLERIPHQGSAEKRLVDAVTRARMIEADVPLARTSPGPLEVPSADVEIDFDIEWDSSDQVYLWGARIRSGQDDSTAEYVPFVSWDDMDDGGAELAAQFVAWLRARIQAARSAGESIA
;
A
#
# COMPACT_ATOMS: atom_id res chain seq x y z
N MET A 1 37.67 35.86 -15.38
CA MET A 1 36.64 36.91 -15.30
C MET A 1 35.57 36.41 -14.35
N SER A 2 35.32 37.19 -13.32
CA SER A 2 34.57 36.89 -12.10
C SER A 2 33.10 36.54 -12.38
N ALA A 3 32.62 35.39 -11.92
CA ALA A 3 31.21 35.09 -11.87
C ALA A 3 30.62 35.67 -10.59
N SER A 4 29.78 36.67 -10.77
CA SER A 4 29.02 37.36 -9.73
C SER A 4 28.02 36.36 -9.08
N GLN A 5 28.20 36.12 -7.79
CA GLN A 5 27.19 35.51 -6.93
C GLN A 5 26.02 36.46 -6.74
N ALA A 6 24.90 36.20 -7.38
CA ALA A 6 23.63 36.78 -6.99
C ALA A 6 23.17 36.11 -5.68
N LYS A 7 23.33 36.79 -4.56
CA LYS A 7 22.63 36.51 -3.32
C LYS A 7 21.15 36.86 -3.54
N GLY A 8 20.32 35.84 -3.77
CA GLY A 8 18.88 35.94 -3.64
C GLY A 8 18.53 35.97 -2.15
N ASP A 9 17.90 37.01 -1.68
CA ASP A 9 17.20 37.07 -0.40
C ASP A 9 16.01 36.08 -0.46
N GLY A 10 16.28 34.78 -0.14
CA GLY A 10 15.25 33.78 0.04
C GLY A 10 14.51 34.06 1.34
N LEU A 11 13.27 34.48 1.24
CA LEU A 11 12.27 34.37 2.29
C LEU A 11 12.44 33.01 3.02
N ASN A 12 12.63 33.08 4.32
CA ASN A 12 12.75 31.94 5.22
C ASN A 12 11.36 31.25 5.33
N ALA A 13 10.89 30.66 4.23
CA ALA A 13 9.70 29.85 4.26
C ALA A 13 10.02 28.61 5.12
N SER A 14 9.28 28.40 6.19
CA SER A 14 9.44 27.22 7.04
C SER A 14 9.24 25.97 6.20
N VAL A 15 10.09 24.94 6.42
CA VAL A 15 9.94 23.66 5.73
C VAL A 15 8.56 23.08 6.08
N PRO A 16 7.74 22.70 5.06
CA PRO A 16 6.45 22.08 5.31
C PRO A 16 6.58 20.80 6.14
N LEU A 17 5.69 20.62 7.11
CA LEU A 17 5.65 19.42 7.94
C LEU A 17 4.73 18.37 7.30
N LEU A 18 5.27 17.22 6.98
CA LEU A 18 4.58 16.09 6.38
C LEU A 18 4.45 14.93 7.36
N GLY A 19 3.30 14.25 7.34
CA GLY A 19 3.07 13.03 8.12
C GLY A 19 3.68 11.79 7.47
N ALA A 20 3.59 10.66 8.15
CA ALA A 20 4.17 9.38 7.73
C ALA A 20 3.60 8.86 6.40
N TYR A 21 2.36 9.23 6.07
CA TYR A 21 1.73 8.82 4.81
C TYR A 21 2.26 9.55 3.58
N ALA A 22 2.89 10.71 3.72
CA ALA A 22 3.33 11.52 2.59
C ALA A 22 4.31 10.80 1.66
N ALA A 23 5.20 9.96 2.19
CA ALA A 23 6.18 9.21 1.38
C ALA A 23 5.57 8.06 0.57
N LYS A 24 4.36 7.62 0.90
CA LYS A 24 3.67 6.48 0.28
C LYS A 24 2.47 6.90 -0.60
N THR A 25 1.97 8.10 -0.46
CA THR A 25 0.85 8.61 -1.26
C THR A 25 1.29 9.32 -2.54
N CYS A 26 0.34 9.56 -3.44
CA CYS A 26 0.54 10.29 -4.68
C CYS A 26 1.22 11.65 -4.44
N ALA A 27 2.29 11.92 -5.18
CA ALA A 27 2.99 13.21 -5.06
C ALA A 27 2.13 14.40 -5.50
N ARG A 28 1.17 14.17 -6.43
CA ARG A 28 0.22 15.20 -6.85
C ARG A 28 -0.77 15.55 -5.73
N ARG A 29 -1.16 14.58 -4.90
CA ARG A 29 -1.97 14.84 -3.70
C ARG A 29 -1.25 15.79 -2.75
N ILE A 30 0.05 15.56 -2.49
CA ILE A 30 0.86 16.48 -1.68
C ILE A 30 0.89 17.88 -2.30
N HIS A 31 1.06 18.00 -3.63
CA HIS A 31 0.98 19.29 -4.28
C HIS A 31 -0.38 19.97 -4.02
N ASN A 32 -1.48 19.25 -4.23
CA ASN A 32 -2.83 19.78 -4.07
C ASN A 32 -3.12 20.19 -2.61
N ASP A 33 -2.58 19.46 -1.63
CA ASP A 33 -2.72 19.81 -0.21
C ASP A 33 -2.06 21.14 0.16
N PHE A 34 -1.00 21.54 -0.53
CA PHE A 34 -0.21 22.73 -0.23
C PHE A 34 -0.42 23.90 -1.21
N ASP A 35 -1.05 23.70 -2.35
CA ASP A 35 -1.37 24.74 -3.30
C ASP A 35 -2.64 25.48 -2.86
N ALA A 36 -2.50 26.78 -2.53
CA ALA A 36 -3.61 27.61 -2.08
C ALA A 36 -4.64 27.93 -3.19
N THR A 37 -4.29 27.67 -4.45
CA THR A 37 -5.18 27.90 -5.61
C THR A 37 -6.15 26.76 -5.84
N ILE A 38 -5.90 25.60 -5.22
CA ILE A 38 -6.71 24.40 -5.36
C ILE A 38 -7.73 24.34 -4.23
N PRO A 39 -9.05 24.23 -4.54
CA PRO A 39 -10.07 24.11 -3.51
C PRO A 39 -9.82 22.90 -2.61
N LYS A 40 -9.98 23.10 -1.30
CA LYS A 40 -9.98 21.97 -0.36
C LYS A 40 -11.35 21.28 -0.47
N VAL A 41 -11.31 19.98 -0.60
CA VAL A 41 -12.52 19.15 -0.74
C VAL A 41 -12.77 18.47 0.61
N GLU A 42 -13.99 18.57 1.11
CA GLU A 42 -14.47 17.70 2.17
C GLU A 42 -14.71 16.33 1.54
N TRP A 43 -13.89 15.37 1.93
CA TRP A 43 -13.95 14.01 1.39
C TRP A 43 -14.52 13.07 2.44
N GLU A 44 -15.50 12.29 2.01
CA GLU A 44 -16.07 11.22 2.83
C GLU A 44 -15.64 9.87 2.22
N PRO A 45 -15.13 8.95 3.05
CA PRO A 45 -14.77 7.62 2.56
C PRO A 45 -16.00 6.87 2.04
N SER A 46 -15.80 5.97 1.09
CA SER A 46 -16.84 5.03 0.70
C SER A 46 -17.29 4.18 1.89
N ALA A 47 -18.50 3.61 1.83
CA ALA A 47 -19.00 2.74 2.90
C ALA A 47 -18.09 1.51 3.13
N GLU A 48 -17.41 1.04 2.08
CA GLU A 48 -16.44 -0.04 2.16
C GLU A 48 -15.16 0.42 2.87
N MET A 49 -14.62 1.56 2.48
CA MET A 49 -13.44 2.14 3.13
C MET A 49 -13.72 2.49 4.59
N GLN A 50 -14.91 3.02 4.90
CA GLN A 50 -15.28 3.31 6.28
C GLN A 50 -15.28 2.04 7.13
N ARG A 51 -15.82 0.93 6.62
CA ARG A 51 -15.76 -0.37 7.32
C ARG A 51 -14.32 -0.83 7.55
N MET A 52 -13.46 -0.70 6.54
CA MET A 52 -12.03 -1.03 6.70
C MET A 52 -11.34 -0.17 7.77
N PHE A 53 -11.71 1.11 7.87
CA PHE A 53 -11.19 1.98 8.93
C PHE A 53 -11.71 1.56 10.31
N ASP A 54 -13.00 1.27 10.41
CA ASP A 54 -13.63 0.84 11.68
C ASP A 54 -13.03 -0.48 12.16
N GLU A 55 -12.84 -1.46 11.28
CA GLU A 55 -12.13 -2.73 11.58
C GLU A 55 -10.67 -2.50 11.99
N GLY A 56 -10.00 -1.54 11.35
CA GLY A 56 -8.64 -1.15 11.72
C GLY A 56 -8.55 -0.59 13.12
N VAL A 57 -9.48 0.32 13.47
CA VAL A 57 -9.57 0.93 14.80
C VAL A 57 -9.91 -0.12 15.87
N GLU A 58 -10.88 -1.00 15.62
CA GLU A 58 -11.25 -2.07 16.54
C GLU A 58 -10.08 -3.02 16.82
N PHE A 59 -9.34 -3.38 15.79
CA PHE A 59 -8.16 -4.22 15.93
C PHE A 59 -7.05 -3.52 16.75
N GLU A 60 -6.78 -2.23 16.49
CA GLU A 60 -5.81 -1.43 17.23
C GLU A 60 -6.20 -1.34 18.71
N GLU A 61 -7.47 -1.03 19.02
CA GLU A 61 -7.99 -0.96 20.39
C GLU A 61 -7.85 -2.31 21.11
N GLY A 62 -8.14 -3.41 20.45
CA GLY A 62 -7.96 -4.77 20.98
C GLY A 62 -6.51 -5.08 21.34
N VAL A 63 -5.58 -4.75 20.45
CA VAL A 63 -4.12 -4.92 20.67
C VAL A 63 -3.66 -4.05 21.85
N LEU A 64 -4.07 -2.78 21.91
CA LEU A 64 -3.69 -1.86 22.99
C LEU A 64 -4.25 -2.31 24.36
N ALA A 65 -5.49 -2.82 24.40
CA ALA A 65 -6.09 -3.35 25.62
C ALA A 65 -5.31 -4.57 26.14
N GLU A 66 -4.91 -5.48 25.25
CA GLU A 66 -4.13 -6.66 25.63
C GLU A 66 -2.71 -6.29 26.07
N LEU A 67 -2.05 -5.34 25.40
CA LEU A 67 -0.76 -4.81 25.84
C LEU A 67 -0.86 -4.17 27.24
N ALA A 68 -1.94 -3.45 27.53
CA ALA A 68 -2.19 -2.87 28.85
C ALA A 68 -2.35 -3.94 29.93
N ASN A 69 -3.06 -5.03 29.62
CA ASN A 69 -3.20 -6.18 30.53
C ASN A 69 -1.86 -6.87 30.83
N LEU A 70 -1.05 -7.10 29.77
CA LEU A 70 0.21 -7.85 29.90
C LEU A 70 1.35 -7.03 30.50
N LEU A 71 1.47 -5.76 30.12
CA LEU A 71 2.58 -4.90 30.53
C LEU A 71 2.26 -4.07 31.78
N GLY A 72 0.99 -3.89 32.11
CA GLY A 72 0.57 -3.09 33.26
C GLY A 72 1.23 -1.69 33.29
N PRO A 73 1.95 -1.31 34.36
CA PRO A 73 2.62 -0.02 34.44
C PRO A 73 3.81 0.14 33.45
N GLY A 74 4.21 -0.91 32.74
CA GLY A 74 5.21 -0.86 31.68
C GLY A 74 4.72 -0.18 30.39
N LEU A 75 3.40 -0.13 30.17
CA LEU A 75 2.78 0.61 29.08
C LEU A 75 2.33 2.00 29.57
N VAL A 76 2.82 3.06 28.94
CA VAL A 76 2.37 4.44 29.15
C VAL A 76 1.48 4.85 27.97
N THR A 77 0.19 5.03 28.20
CA THR A 77 -0.75 5.48 27.16
C THR A 77 -0.90 7.00 27.20
N ILE A 78 -0.66 7.66 26.07
CA ILE A 78 -0.93 9.10 25.91
C ILE A 78 -2.38 9.27 25.45
N GLU A 79 -3.18 9.96 26.26
CA GLU A 79 -4.62 10.10 25.99
C GLU A 79 -4.89 10.96 24.74
N ALA A 80 -5.76 10.48 23.85
CA ALA A 80 -6.04 11.11 22.56
C ALA A 80 -6.65 12.52 22.65
N HIS A 81 -7.32 12.87 23.75
CA HIS A 81 -7.96 14.17 23.93
C HIS A 81 -7.00 15.31 24.33
N ARG A 82 -5.72 15.01 24.57
CA ARG A 82 -4.68 16.00 24.89
C ARG A 82 -4.35 16.87 23.69
N SER A 83 -3.92 18.11 23.96
CA SER A 83 -3.34 18.92 22.90
C SER A 83 -2.06 18.28 22.36
N ARG A 84 -1.71 18.60 21.12
CA ARG A 84 -0.50 18.06 20.50
C ARG A 84 0.77 18.42 21.29
N GLU A 85 0.89 19.67 21.74
CA GLU A 85 2.03 20.13 22.55
C GLU A 85 2.14 19.35 23.87
N GLU A 86 1.01 19.11 24.52
CA GLU A 86 0.98 18.32 25.75
C GLU A 86 1.35 16.87 25.48
N SER A 87 0.84 16.27 24.41
CA SER A 87 1.16 14.90 24.01
C SER A 87 2.64 14.73 23.70
N VAL A 88 3.26 15.66 22.97
CA VAL A 88 4.72 15.66 22.70
C VAL A 88 5.48 15.73 24.02
N ARG A 89 5.12 16.62 24.92
CA ARG A 89 5.78 16.75 26.23
C ARG A 89 5.68 15.46 27.03
N LEU A 90 4.48 14.88 27.15
CA LEU A 90 4.26 13.64 27.89
C LEU A 90 5.03 12.46 27.28
N THR A 91 5.12 12.39 25.95
CA THR A 91 5.90 11.38 25.26
C THR A 91 7.39 11.49 25.56
N LEU A 92 7.94 12.73 25.52
CA LEU A 92 9.34 12.99 25.86
C LEU A 92 9.63 12.69 27.35
N ASP A 93 8.72 13.04 28.24
CA ASP A 93 8.82 12.74 29.67
C ASP A 93 8.83 11.22 29.91
N ALA A 94 7.94 10.46 29.24
CA ALA A 94 7.87 9.02 29.34
C ALA A 94 9.14 8.34 28.78
N MET A 95 9.63 8.78 27.61
CA MET A 95 10.89 8.27 27.03
C MET A 95 12.09 8.56 27.94
N SER A 96 12.16 9.78 28.51
CA SER A 96 13.24 10.17 29.42
C SER A 96 13.20 9.41 30.74
N ALA A 97 12.00 9.07 31.23
CA ALA A 97 11.78 8.22 32.39
C ALA A 97 12.09 6.72 32.11
N GLY A 98 12.28 6.35 30.85
CA GLY A 98 12.61 4.98 30.45
C GLY A 98 11.40 4.04 30.43
N ALA A 99 10.19 4.54 30.10
CA ALA A 99 9.01 3.71 29.91
C ALA A 99 9.30 2.56 28.96
N LEU A 100 8.83 1.34 29.27
CA LEU A 100 9.06 0.17 28.43
C LEU A 100 8.38 0.31 27.08
N MET A 101 7.10 0.70 27.09
CA MET A 101 6.31 0.94 25.88
C MET A 101 5.46 2.19 26.06
N ILE A 102 5.26 2.93 24.98
CA ILE A 102 4.40 4.12 24.94
C ILE A 102 3.44 3.96 23.77
N SER A 103 2.13 4.12 24.01
CA SER A 103 1.11 4.14 22.97
C SER A 103 0.58 5.54 22.72
N ASN A 104 0.17 5.82 21.48
CA ASN A 104 -0.39 7.09 21.04
C ASN A 104 0.51 8.33 21.25
N GLY A 105 1.82 8.14 21.38
CA GLY A 105 2.78 9.20 21.67
C GLY A 105 3.09 10.07 20.45
N TRP A 106 2.86 11.39 20.53
CA TRP A 106 3.34 12.32 19.52
C TRP A 106 4.84 12.56 19.66
N LEU A 107 5.58 12.39 18.55
CA LEU A 107 6.99 12.78 18.49
C LEU A 107 7.13 14.29 18.22
N PRO A 108 8.21 14.93 18.71
CA PRO A 108 8.48 16.32 18.36
C PRO A 108 8.70 16.50 16.86
N ASP A 109 8.29 17.64 16.32
CA ASP A 109 8.50 17.97 14.92
C ASP A 109 9.99 17.98 14.56
N ASP A 110 10.38 17.25 13.54
CA ASP A 110 11.66 17.45 12.87
C ASP A 110 11.51 18.55 11.81
N ARG A 111 11.61 19.81 12.26
CA ARG A 111 11.45 20.99 11.40
C ARG A 111 12.57 21.15 10.38
N ALA A 112 13.72 20.52 10.63
CA ALA A 112 14.84 20.59 9.69
C ALA A 112 14.57 19.77 8.43
N SER A 113 13.89 18.64 8.58
CA SER A 113 13.59 17.72 7.47
C SER A 113 12.10 17.66 7.12
N GLY A 114 11.25 18.43 7.80
CA GLY A 114 9.82 18.51 7.50
C GLY A 114 9.01 17.29 7.92
N ARG A 115 9.27 16.71 9.11
CA ARG A 115 8.54 15.53 9.61
C ARG A 115 7.68 15.86 10.82
N GLN A 116 6.50 15.27 10.86
CA GLN A 116 5.62 15.27 12.02
C GLN A 116 4.88 13.94 12.11
N GLY A 117 4.57 13.46 13.33
CA GLY A 117 3.79 12.23 13.41
C GLY A 117 3.63 11.65 14.80
N ARG A 118 2.74 10.65 14.84
CA ARG A 118 2.37 9.89 16.02
C ARG A 118 2.42 8.40 15.64
N PRO A 119 3.49 7.66 16.02
CA PRO A 119 3.51 6.20 15.91
C PRO A 119 2.47 5.58 16.85
N ASP A 120 1.92 4.43 16.50
CA ASP A 120 0.99 3.70 17.37
C ASP A 120 1.71 3.28 18.65
N LEU A 121 2.94 2.79 18.50
CA LEU A 121 3.76 2.31 19.60
C LEU A 121 5.21 2.82 19.52
N LEU A 122 5.80 3.06 20.70
CA LEU A 122 7.24 3.27 20.88
C LEU A 122 7.72 2.27 21.92
N LEU A 123 8.70 1.43 21.57
CA LEU A 123 9.25 0.41 22.46
C LEU A 123 10.69 0.73 22.82
N ARG A 124 11.01 0.66 24.10
CA ARG A 124 12.38 0.79 24.63
C ARG A 124 13.15 -0.50 24.43
N VAL A 125 14.31 -0.39 23.80
CA VAL A 125 15.24 -1.49 23.56
C VAL A 125 16.60 -1.17 24.18
N ILE A 126 17.30 -2.18 24.67
CA ILE A 126 18.68 -2.05 25.16
C ILE A 126 19.60 -2.61 24.07
N GLY A 127 20.46 -1.77 23.53
CA GLY A 127 21.45 -2.17 22.55
C GLY A 127 22.57 -3.04 23.15
N GLY A 128 23.34 -3.70 22.29
CA GLY A 128 24.47 -4.53 22.72
C GLY A 128 25.56 -3.78 23.48
N ASN A 129 25.64 -2.47 23.40
CA ASN A 129 26.51 -1.58 24.17
C ASN A 129 25.91 -1.14 25.51
N GLY A 130 24.71 -1.64 25.87
CA GLY A 130 24.00 -1.27 27.10
C GLY A 130 23.23 0.06 27.01
N ALA A 131 23.31 0.81 25.94
CA ALA A 131 22.56 2.03 25.76
C ALA A 131 21.07 1.73 25.41
N ALA A 132 20.17 2.47 26.06
CA ALA A 132 18.74 2.39 25.76
C ALA A 132 18.40 3.32 24.60
N PHE A 133 17.49 2.90 23.75
CA PHE A 133 16.88 3.69 22.66
C PHE A 133 15.45 3.24 22.44
N TYR A 134 14.70 4.01 21.66
CA TYR A 134 13.33 3.67 21.27
C TYR A 134 13.25 3.27 19.80
N VAL A 135 12.34 2.33 19.51
CA VAL A 135 12.01 1.89 18.17
C VAL A 135 10.52 2.10 17.89
N PRO A 136 10.15 2.44 16.65
CA PRO A 136 8.73 2.59 16.30
C PRO A 136 8.08 1.22 16.12
N GLY A 137 6.81 1.14 16.52
CA GLY A 137 5.91 0.04 16.23
C GLY A 137 4.62 0.55 15.59
N ASP A 138 4.03 -0.29 14.77
CA ASP A 138 2.81 0.00 14.04
C ASP A 138 1.83 -1.18 14.18
N ILE A 139 0.52 -0.90 14.24
CA ILE A 139 -0.53 -1.90 14.37
C ILE A 139 -1.30 -1.92 13.06
N LYS A 140 -1.43 -3.10 12.44
CA LYS A 140 -2.04 -3.27 11.12
C LYS A 140 -3.05 -4.40 11.09
N ALA A 141 -4.26 -4.10 10.66
CA ALA A 141 -5.35 -5.07 10.53
C ALA A 141 -5.16 -6.03 9.35
N HIS A 142 -3.93 -6.53 9.12
CA HIS A 142 -3.61 -7.53 8.12
C HIS A 142 -2.50 -8.48 8.60
N LYS A 143 -2.34 -9.63 7.92
CA LYS A 143 -1.27 -10.59 8.24
C LYS A 143 0.11 -10.03 7.86
N THR A 144 1.09 -10.21 8.75
CA THR A 144 2.48 -9.75 8.60
C THR A 144 3.47 -10.88 8.36
N LEU A 145 3.05 -12.12 8.57
CA LEU A 145 3.87 -13.33 8.38
C LEU A 145 3.37 -14.17 7.19
N ASN A 146 4.31 -14.88 6.58
CA ASN A 146 4.06 -15.94 5.61
C ASN A 146 4.75 -17.22 6.06
N VAL A 147 4.16 -18.36 5.73
CA VAL A 147 4.87 -19.66 5.84
C VAL A 147 6.01 -19.68 4.83
N ALA A 148 7.21 -20.09 5.26
CA ALA A 148 8.39 -20.14 4.42
C ALA A 148 9.25 -21.37 4.74
N LYS A 149 9.66 -22.13 3.70
CA LYS A 149 10.42 -23.38 3.90
C LYS A 149 11.88 -23.16 4.34
N THR A 150 12.48 -22.03 3.96
CA THR A 150 13.95 -21.80 4.10
C THR A 150 14.29 -20.43 4.67
N LYS A 151 13.33 -19.75 5.26
CA LYS A 151 13.51 -18.43 5.86
C LYS A 151 13.08 -18.47 7.33
N SER A 152 13.47 -17.44 8.05
CA SER A 152 13.06 -17.22 9.43
C SER A 152 12.51 -15.81 9.58
N ALA A 153 11.55 -15.65 10.48
CA ALA A 153 11.11 -14.35 10.97
C ALA A 153 11.69 -14.08 12.35
N PHE A 154 11.92 -12.81 12.66
CA PHE A 154 12.29 -12.36 14.00
C PHE A 154 11.05 -11.81 14.67
N ILE A 155 10.69 -12.36 15.83
CA ILE A 155 9.51 -11.96 16.55
C ILE A 155 9.81 -11.77 18.04
N SER A 156 8.88 -11.13 18.76
CA SER A 156 8.84 -11.14 20.23
C SER A 156 7.40 -11.29 20.71
N LEU A 157 7.23 -11.78 21.92
CA LEU A 157 5.91 -11.93 22.56
C LEU A 157 5.49 -10.62 23.20
N PRO A 158 4.17 -10.33 23.26
CA PRO A 158 3.68 -9.06 23.80
C PRO A 158 3.99 -8.85 25.30
N GLY A 159 4.13 -9.93 26.09
CA GLY A 159 4.54 -9.87 27.49
C GLY A 159 6.04 -9.59 27.70
N GLU A 160 6.87 -9.89 26.70
CA GLU A 160 8.33 -9.65 26.68
C GLU A 160 8.73 -8.97 25.37
N PRO A 161 8.23 -7.76 25.09
CA PRO A 161 8.30 -7.17 23.74
C PRO A 161 9.70 -6.87 23.24
N SER A 162 10.70 -6.77 24.11
CA SER A 162 12.11 -6.55 23.74
C SER A 162 12.92 -7.86 23.59
N ALA A 163 12.35 -9.02 23.94
CA ALA A 163 13.00 -10.33 23.87
C ALA A 163 12.82 -10.95 22.48
N VAL A 164 13.60 -10.49 21.52
CA VAL A 164 13.50 -10.95 20.12
C VAL A 164 14.11 -12.32 19.94
N PHE A 165 13.39 -13.22 19.26
CA PHE A 165 13.89 -14.54 18.88
C PHE A 165 13.52 -14.89 17.43
N GLU A 166 14.22 -15.86 16.88
CA GLU A 166 14.07 -16.33 15.51
C GLU A 166 13.07 -17.49 15.43
N VAL A 167 12.13 -17.42 14.50
CA VAL A 167 11.15 -18.48 14.20
C VAL A 167 11.45 -19.03 12.81
N PRO A 168 12.02 -20.26 12.72
CA PRO A 168 12.22 -20.94 11.45
C PRO A 168 10.88 -21.34 10.82
N GLY A 169 10.82 -21.36 9.50
CA GLY A 169 9.60 -21.74 8.78
C GLY A 169 8.61 -20.61 8.57
N ALA A 170 8.92 -19.41 9.03
CA ALA A 170 8.16 -18.20 8.81
C ALA A 170 9.01 -17.13 8.11
N SER A 171 8.38 -16.18 7.45
CA SER A 171 9.06 -14.98 6.94
C SER A 171 8.15 -13.78 7.04
N ALA A 172 8.71 -12.62 7.37
CA ALA A 172 7.96 -11.37 7.29
C ALA A 172 7.50 -11.11 5.84
N LYS A 173 6.27 -10.63 5.69
CA LYS A 173 5.77 -10.12 4.40
C LYS A 173 6.51 -8.83 4.06
N VAL A 174 7.16 -8.77 2.89
CA VAL A 174 7.99 -7.63 2.46
C VAL A 174 7.50 -7.06 1.14
N SER A 175 7.19 -7.90 0.14
CA SER A 175 6.92 -7.47 -1.24
C SER A 175 5.74 -6.53 -1.35
N ASP A 176 4.68 -6.82 -0.61
CA ASP A 176 3.38 -6.15 -0.69
C ASP A 176 3.19 -5.12 0.45
N ARG A 177 4.23 -4.89 1.27
CA ARG A 177 4.15 -4.12 2.51
C ARG A 177 5.17 -2.97 2.58
N LEU A 178 5.64 -2.49 1.42
CA LEU A 178 6.56 -1.35 1.38
C LEU A 178 6.04 -0.15 2.18
N ASP A 179 4.75 0.10 2.14
CA ASP A 179 4.13 1.25 2.79
C ASP A 179 4.25 1.20 4.33
N ASP A 180 4.13 0.01 4.91
CA ASP A 180 4.34 -0.18 6.35
C ASP A 180 5.79 0.11 6.73
N TYR A 181 6.74 -0.37 5.91
CA TYR A 181 8.15 -0.08 6.11
C TYR A 181 8.50 1.41 5.97
N LEU A 182 7.85 2.13 5.03
CA LEU A 182 8.04 3.58 4.85
C LEU A 182 7.50 4.34 6.08
N GLN A 183 6.40 3.89 6.67
CA GLN A 183 5.84 4.46 7.87
C GLN A 183 6.77 4.27 9.08
N LEU A 184 7.28 3.05 9.30
CA LEU A 184 8.29 2.80 10.33
C LEU A 184 9.56 3.64 10.12
N ALA A 185 10.02 3.78 8.87
CA ALA A 185 11.19 4.58 8.52
C ALA A 185 10.97 6.07 8.85
N HIS A 186 9.77 6.60 8.62
CA HIS A 186 9.41 7.97 9.02
C HIS A 186 9.60 8.20 10.52
N TYR A 187 9.01 7.34 11.33
CA TYR A 187 9.10 7.46 12.80
C TYR A 187 10.51 7.16 13.33
N SER A 188 11.25 6.24 12.68
CA SER A 188 12.66 6.01 13.00
C SER A 188 13.51 7.27 12.80
N ARG A 189 13.29 8.02 11.70
CA ARG A 189 13.95 9.31 11.45
C ARG A 189 13.56 10.40 12.45
N MET A 190 12.29 10.42 12.87
CA MET A 190 11.85 11.34 13.92
C MET A 190 12.48 11.02 15.27
N LEU A 191 12.63 9.74 15.64
CA LEU A 191 13.36 9.31 16.83
C LEU A 191 14.85 9.68 16.76
N ASP A 192 15.49 9.53 15.61
CA ASP A 192 16.86 10.00 15.38
C ASP A 192 16.98 11.51 15.65
N ALA A 193 16.07 12.32 15.07
CA ALA A 193 16.04 13.77 15.24
C ALA A 193 15.78 14.20 16.70
N ALA A 194 14.98 13.42 17.43
CA ALA A 194 14.66 13.66 18.84
C ALA A 194 15.75 13.15 19.81
N GLY A 195 16.78 12.45 19.30
CA GLY A 195 17.88 11.91 20.12
C GLY A 195 17.56 10.65 20.91
N PHE A 196 16.45 9.96 20.55
CA PHE A 196 16.00 8.70 21.17
C PHE A 196 16.19 7.48 20.26
N GLY A 197 16.68 7.66 19.04
CA GLY A 197 16.98 6.56 18.11
C GLY A 197 18.27 5.81 18.50
N PRO A 198 18.54 4.64 17.86
CA PRO A 198 19.76 3.87 18.09
C PRO A 198 21.02 4.65 17.64
N THR A 199 22.13 4.47 18.36
CA THR A 199 23.41 5.14 18.07
C THR A 199 24.21 4.46 16.96
N GLY A 200 23.89 3.20 16.59
CA GLY A 200 24.53 2.45 15.51
C GLY A 200 23.80 2.62 14.16
N ASP A 201 24.20 1.80 13.17
CA ASP A 201 23.61 1.83 11.81
C ASP A 201 22.29 1.09 11.71
N SER A 202 22.01 0.12 12.59
CA SER A 202 20.75 -0.64 12.63
C SER A 202 19.58 0.26 13.01
N ARG A 203 18.47 0.08 12.28
CA ARG A 203 17.20 0.79 12.53
C ARG A 203 16.08 -0.23 12.57
N PRO A 204 15.90 -0.91 13.70
CA PRO A 204 14.79 -1.82 13.88
C PRO A 204 13.47 -1.07 14.04
N GLY A 205 12.39 -1.74 13.64
CA GLY A 205 11.01 -1.40 13.91
C GLY A 205 10.19 -2.67 13.97
N PHE A 206 8.95 -2.62 14.40
CA PHE A 206 8.09 -3.79 14.44
C PHE A 206 6.67 -3.49 13.98
N ILE A 207 5.97 -4.54 13.54
CA ILE A 207 4.55 -4.47 13.19
C ILE A 207 3.82 -5.56 13.97
N ILE A 208 2.64 -5.23 14.49
CA ILE A 208 1.67 -6.17 15.06
C ILE A 208 0.56 -6.32 14.03
N GLY A 209 0.33 -7.56 13.56
CA GLY A 209 -0.68 -7.88 12.56
C GLY A 209 -1.68 -8.93 13.03
N ARG A 210 -2.66 -9.24 12.17
CA ARG A 210 -3.66 -10.30 12.37
C ARG A 210 -3.10 -11.70 12.07
N ASP A 211 -1.94 -12.03 12.60
CA ASP A 211 -1.36 -13.36 12.45
C ASP A 211 -1.91 -14.30 13.54
N ASP A 212 -2.49 -15.43 13.12
CA ASP A 212 -2.93 -16.44 14.07
C ASP A 212 -1.73 -17.23 14.60
N VAL A 213 -1.30 -16.89 15.79
CA VAL A 213 -0.15 -17.49 16.46
C VAL A 213 -0.52 -18.09 17.82
N ALA A 214 -1.79 -17.97 18.22
CA ALA A 214 -2.26 -18.39 19.54
C ALA A 214 -2.04 -19.87 19.81
N ALA A 215 -2.32 -20.72 18.81
CA ALA A 215 -2.16 -22.16 18.93
C ALA A 215 -0.70 -22.62 19.05
N GLU A 216 0.22 -21.90 18.38
CA GLU A 216 1.64 -22.29 18.30
C GLU A 216 2.48 -21.64 19.41
N LEU A 217 2.21 -20.39 19.75
CA LEU A 217 3.03 -19.59 20.65
C LEU A 217 2.37 -19.26 21.98
N GLY A 218 1.07 -19.56 22.13
CA GLY A 218 0.30 -19.25 23.35
C GLY A 218 0.17 -17.74 23.62
N ALA A 219 0.19 -16.93 22.57
CA ALA A 219 0.07 -15.48 22.65
C ALA A 219 -0.99 -14.99 21.64
N PRO A 220 -1.77 -13.94 21.98
CA PRO A 220 -2.85 -13.44 21.12
C PRO A 220 -2.33 -12.82 19.83
N PHE A 221 -1.11 -12.30 19.83
CA PHE A 221 -0.39 -11.75 18.68
C PHE A 221 1.12 -11.74 18.95
N VAL A 222 1.91 -11.37 17.93
CA VAL A 222 3.34 -11.19 18.04
C VAL A 222 3.78 -9.84 17.50
N LEU A 223 4.93 -9.35 17.96
CA LEU A 223 5.64 -8.24 17.35
C LEU A 223 6.58 -8.80 16.28
N VAL A 224 6.31 -8.51 15.02
CA VAL A 224 7.19 -8.95 13.90
C VAL A 224 8.21 -7.87 13.63
N TRP A 225 9.48 -8.21 13.80
CA TRP A 225 10.60 -7.28 13.73
C TRP A 225 11.14 -7.13 12.33
N HIS A 226 11.49 -5.90 11.99
CA HIS A 226 12.01 -5.50 10.68
C HIS A 226 13.29 -4.67 10.85
N GLU A 227 14.29 -4.97 10.05
CA GLU A 227 15.51 -4.15 9.96
C GLU A 227 15.37 -3.20 8.76
N LEU A 228 15.15 -1.91 9.05
CA LEU A 228 14.83 -0.90 8.04
C LEU A 228 16.03 -0.52 7.14
N THR A 229 17.25 -0.90 7.54
CA THR A 229 18.49 -0.71 6.76
C THR A 229 18.76 -1.86 5.79
N SER A 230 18.02 -2.97 5.90
CA SER A 230 18.18 -4.12 5.00
C SER A 230 17.75 -3.79 3.57
N SER A 231 18.59 -4.08 2.58
CA SER A 231 18.34 -3.82 1.16
C SER A 231 17.37 -4.85 0.57
N LEU A 232 16.07 -4.68 0.81
CA LEU A 232 15.01 -5.61 0.45
C LEU A 232 14.26 -5.21 -0.84
N PHE A 233 14.11 -3.91 -1.10
CA PHE A 233 13.21 -3.37 -2.13
C PHE A 233 13.93 -3.12 -3.43
N GLN A 234 13.47 -3.77 -4.52
CA GLN A 234 14.01 -3.53 -5.86
C GLN A 234 13.59 -2.15 -6.35
N THR A 235 14.56 -1.34 -6.73
CA THR A 235 14.35 0.00 -7.30
C THR A 235 15.09 0.15 -8.62
N TYR A 236 14.74 1.19 -9.34
CA TYR A 236 15.46 1.61 -10.54
C TYR A 236 15.88 3.08 -10.44
N SER A 237 17.08 3.38 -10.90
CA SER A 237 17.59 4.73 -11.07
C SER A 237 18.20 4.88 -12.45
N ALA A 238 17.96 6.00 -13.11
CA ALA A 238 18.55 6.29 -14.42
C ALA A 238 20.09 6.25 -14.40
N THR A 239 20.70 6.60 -13.25
CA THR A 239 22.16 6.65 -13.10
C THR A 239 22.79 5.35 -12.63
N SER A 240 22.07 4.52 -11.86
CA SER A 240 22.61 3.30 -11.24
C SER A 240 21.88 2.00 -11.64
N GLY A 241 20.92 2.07 -12.55
CA GLY A 241 20.16 0.90 -13.02
C GLY A 241 19.30 0.25 -11.91
N LYS A 242 19.06 -1.05 -12.05
CA LYS A 242 18.36 -1.84 -11.03
C LYS A 242 19.23 -2.05 -9.80
N LYS A 243 18.75 -1.69 -8.63
CA LYS A 243 19.43 -1.84 -7.36
C LYS A 243 18.42 -2.17 -6.25
N LYS A 244 18.81 -3.02 -5.32
CA LYS A 244 18.06 -3.18 -4.07
C LYS A 244 18.42 -2.03 -3.13
N ARG A 245 17.40 -1.50 -2.47
CA ARG A 245 17.53 -0.44 -1.46
C ARG A 245 16.83 -0.84 -0.18
N SER A 246 17.23 -0.21 0.90
CA SER A 246 16.54 -0.35 2.18
C SER A 246 15.26 0.50 2.23
N ALA A 247 14.42 0.23 3.23
CA ALA A 247 13.24 1.05 3.52
C ALA A 247 13.63 2.50 3.82
N LEU A 248 14.69 2.70 4.60
CA LEU A 248 15.21 4.04 4.93
C LEU A 248 15.71 4.79 3.69
N GLU A 249 16.51 4.14 2.81
CA GLU A 249 16.95 4.78 1.56
C GLU A 249 15.77 5.16 0.66
N ARG A 250 14.74 4.32 0.60
CA ARG A 250 13.51 4.62 -0.14
C ARG A 250 12.76 5.77 0.49
N TYR A 251 12.52 5.69 1.79
CA TYR A 251 11.83 6.71 2.55
C TYR A 251 12.51 8.08 2.43
N ASP A 252 13.82 8.15 2.67
CA ASP A 252 14.57 9.40 2.61
C ASP A 252 14.44 10.08 1.24
N HIS A 253 14.47 9.30 0.15
CA HIS A 253 14.29 9.79 -1.21
C HIS A 253 12.87 10.31 -1.45
N GLU A 254 11.85 9.49 -1.14
CA GLU A 254 10.45 9.84 -1.36
C GLU A 254 10.03 11.04 -0.50
N HIS A 255 10.40 11.04 0.77
CA HIS A 255 10.07 12.13 1.70
C HIS A 255 10.71 13.45 1.26
N ALA A 256 12.01 13.45 0.95
CA ALA A 256 12.69 14.65 0.47
C ALA A 256 12.03 15.22 -0.79
N PHE A 257 11.63 14.36 -1.72
CA PHE A 257 10.89 14.78 -2.91
C PHE A 257 9.53 15.38 -2.56
N ARG A 258 8.74 14.74 -1.65
CA ARG A 258 7.44 15.27 -1.20
C ARG A 258 7.58 16.63 -0.50
N VAL A 259 8.63 16.83 0.29
CA VAL A 259 8.93 18.14 0.88
C VAL A 259 9.18 19.20 -0.19
N GLN A 260 9.95 18.88 -1.23
CA GLN A 260 10.16 19.80 -2.35
C GLN A 260 8.85 20.12 -3.09
N VAL A 261 8.02 19.12 -3.34
CA VAL A 261 6.68 19.32 -3.96
C VAL A 261 5.83 20.25 -3.11
N ALA A 262 5.75 20.03 -1.80
CA ALA A 262 5.00 20.87 -0.88
C ALA A 262 5.55 22.31 -0.83
N GLN A 263 6.87 22.47 -0.83
CA GLN A 263 7.51 23.80 -0.84
C GLN A 263 7.18 24.60 -2.10
N VAL A 264 7.22 23.98 -3.28
CA VAL A 264 6.86 24.65 -4.54
C VAL A 264 5.37 24.96 -4.58
N ALA A 265 4.53 24.02 -4.17
CA ALA A 265 3.09 24.20 -4.10
C ALA A 265 2.68 25.36 -3.16
N SER A 266 3.33 25.47 -2.00
CA SER A 266 3.05 26.55 -1.02
C SER A 266 3.37 27.96 -1.52
N GLN A 267 4.14 28.10 -2.61
CA GLN A 267 4.45 29.41 -3.21
C GLN A 267 3.36 29.86 -4.18
N ARG A 268 2.43 28.98 -4.55
CA ARG A 268 1.37 29.26 -5.52
C ARG A 268 0.21 30.00 -4.87
N ASN A 269 -0.25 31.05 -5.52
CA ASN A 269 -1.32 31.94 -5.01
C ASN A 269 -2.25 32.48 -6.11
N GLY A 270 -2.15 31.96 -7.35
CA GLY A 270 -2.92 32.40 -8.50
C GLY A 270 -2.25 33.51 -9.31
N SER A 271 -0.99 33.81 -9.02
CA SER A 271 -0.21 34.81 -9.78
C SER A 271 0.29 34.21 -11.10
N SER A 272 0.45 35.05 -12.13
CA SER A 272 1.12 34.63 -13.37
C SER A 272 2.62 34.33 -13.20
N LEU A 273 3.17 34.57 -12.01
CA LEU A 273 4.55 34.29 -11.64
C LEU A 273 4.67 33.04 -10.75
N ASP A 274 3.56 32.32 -10.51
CA ASP A 274 3.58 31.09 -9.75
C ASP A 274 4.54 30.07 -10.39
N PRO A 275 5.30 29.33 -9.58
CA PRO A 275 6.16 28.29 -10.11
C PRO A 275 5.30 27.15 -10.71
N ASP A 276 5.82 26.50 -11.76
CA ASP A 276 5.19 25.31 -12.31
C ASP A 276 5.16 24.16 -11.27
N PRO A 277 4.09 23.36 -11.25
CA PRO A 277 4.05 22.17 -10.41
C PRO A 277 5.21 21.21 -10.73
N LEU A 278 5.87 20.69 -9.69
CA LEU A 278 6.93 19.68 -9.87
C LEU A 278 6.40 18.31 -10.31
N VAL A 279 5.08 18.11 -10.22
CA VAL A 279 4.42 16.84 -10.49
C VAL A 279 3.18 17.05 -11.35
N VAL A 280 3.02 16.19 -12.33
CA VAL A 280 1.81 16.13 -13.16
C VAL A 280 0.81 15.15 -12.56
N PRO A 281 -0.50 15.35 -12.76
CA PRO A 281 -1.48 14.33 -12.41
C PRO A 281 -1.28 13.09 -13.28
N ILE A 282 -1.53 11.92 -12.70
CA ILE A 282 -1.51 10.63 -13.40
C ILE A 282 -2.60 9.74 -12.78
N GLY A 283 -3.37 9.03 -13.62
CA GLY A 283 -4.36 8.07 -13.15
C GLY A 283 -3.71 6.88 -12.44
N GLN A 284 -4.11 6.63 -11.20
CA GLN A 284 -3.65 5.55 -10.34
C GLN A 284 -4.85 4.93 -9.61
N ASP A 285 -4.69 3.72 -9.08
CA ASP A 285 -5.79 3.08 -8.34
C ASP A 285 -6.15 3.86 -7.06
N GLU A 286 -5.17 4.50 -6.43
CA GLU A 286 -5.36 5.41 -5.29
C GLU A 286 -6.28 6.61 -5.62
N CYS A 287 -6.50 6.96 -6.91
CA CYS A 287 -7.37 8.07 -7.28
C CYS A 287 -8.84 7.83 -6.91
N LEU A 288 -9.29 6.57 -6.91
CA LEU A 288 -10.66 6.19 -6.56
C LEU A 288 -11.06 6.62 -5.14
N GLU A 289 -10.07 6.79 -4.27
CA GLU A 289 -10.24 7.13 -2.86
C GLU A 289 -9.48 8.42 -2.49
N CYS A 290 -9.31 9.31 -3.49
CA CYS A 290 -8.58 10.55 -3.31
C CYS A 290 -9.52 11.75 -3.25
N PRO A 291 -9.38 12.67 -2.26
CA PRO A 291 -10.22 13.87 -2.20
C PRO A 291 -10.10 14.80 -3.42
N TYR A 292 -9.07 14.61 -4.24
CA TYR A 292 -8.83 15.41 -5.44
C TYR A 292 -9.11 14.66 -6.74
N GLU A 293 -9.85 13.55 -6.69
CA GLU A 293 -10.14 12.75 -7.89
C GLU A 293 -10.79 13.60 -8.99
N GLU A 294 -11.91 14.26 -8.70
CA GLU A 294 -12.63 15.10 -9.68
C GLU A 294 -11.74 16.21 -10.24
N TYR A 295 -11.00 16.92 -9.36
CA TYR A 295 -10.08 17.97 -9.80
C TYR A 295 -8.98 17.45 -10.72
N CYS A 296 -8.40 16.30 -10.38
CA CYS A 296 -7.36 15.69 -11.21
C CYS A 296 -7.92 15.08 -12.48
N ALA A 297 -9.14 14.53 -12.47
CA ALA A 297 -9.83 14.00 -13.65
C ALA A 297 -10.05 15.07 -14.71
N GLU A 298 -10.50 16.28 -14.32
CA GLU A 298 -10.62 17.42 -15.24
C GLU A 298 -9.30 17.79 -15.91
N LEU A 299 -8.17 17.70 -15.16
CA LEU A 299 -6.83 17.96 -15.70
C LEU A 299 -6.30 16.84 -16.59
N MET A 300 -6.90 15.67 -16.52
CA MET A 300 -6.49 14.45 -17.25
C MET A 300 -7.55 14.03 -18.30
N ASP A 301 -8.48 14.91 -18.66
CA ASP A 301 -9.44 14.65 -19.72
C ASP A 301 -8.71 14.41 -21.04
N GLY A 302 -9.04 13.32 -21.72
CA GLY A 302 -8.33 12.88 -22.95
C GLY A 302 -6.90 12.39 -22.74
N VAL A 303 -6.46 12.19 -21.50
CA VAL A 303 -5.09 11.75 -21.17
C VAL A 303 -5.04 10.24 -20.97
N ALA A 304 -4.20 9.56 -21.73
CA ALA A 304 -4.11 8.09 -21.75
C ALA A 304 -3.81 7.46 -20.38
N SER A 305 -3.06 8.13 -19.50
CA SER A 305 -2.79 7.63 -18.15
C SER A 305 -4.04 7.60 -17.25
N HIS A 306 -5.07 8.35 -17.59
CA HIS A 306 -6.35 8.38 -16.89
C HIS A 306 -7.37 7.44 -17.53
N GLU A 307 -7.54 7.55 -18.86
CA GLU A 307 -8.54 6.79 -19.60
C GLU A 307 -8.25 5.28 -19.68
N ILE A 308 -6.96 4.91 -19.71
CA ILE A 308 -6.57 3.49 -19.65
C ILE A 308 -6.59 3.00 -18.21
N THR A 309 -7.71 2.44 -17.77
CA THR A 309 -7.92 1.95 -16.40
C THR A 309 -7.37 0.54 -16.17
N SER A 310 -7.33 -0.30 -17.18
CA SER A 310 -6.76 -1.66 -17.12
C SER A 310 -5.32 -1.67 -17.65
N GLY A 311 -4.38 -2.18 -16.85
CA GLY A 311 -2.95 -2.18 -17.20
C GLY A 311 -2.40 -0.77 -17.36
N ARG A 312 -2.74 0.10 -16.42
CA ARG A 312 -2.36 1.52 -16.37
C ARG A 312 -0.89 1.74 -16.71
N LEU A 313 -0.63 2.85 -17.37
CA LEU A 313 0.73 3.35 -17.59
C LEU A 313 1.35 3.78 -16.26
N SER A 314 2.58 3.34 -15.98
CA SER A 314 3.35 3.90 -14.87
C SER A 314 3.74 5.35 -15.18
N ILE A 315 4.06 6.14 -14.13
CA ILE A 315 4.48 7.53 -14.31
C ILE A 315 5.67 7.68 -15.26
N ARG A 316 6.61 6.72 -15.26
CA ARG A 316 7.77 6.76 -16.16
C ARG A 316 7.40 6.47 -17.60
N GLU A 317 6.50 5.52 -17.84
CA GLU A 317 5.96 5.22 -19.16
C GLU A 317 5.25 6.47 -19.72
N TRP A 318 4.38 7.08 -18.91
CA TRP A 318 3.66 8.28 -19.31
C TRP A 318 4.59 9.46 -19.60
N LEU A 319 5.52 9.79 -18.70
CA LEU A 319 6.49 10.87 -18.93
C LEU A 319 7.40 10.60 -20.14
N THR A 320 7.70 9.33 -20.44
CA THR A 320 8.46 8.96 -21.63
C THR A 320 7.65 9.20 -22.91
N LEU A 321 6.36 8.84 -22.90
CA LEU A 321 5.43 9.12 -24.00
C LEU A 321 5.31 10.62 -24.25
N GLN A 322 5.09 11.41 -23.19
CA GLN A 322 5.07 12.89 -23.30
C GLN A 322 6.36 13.46 -23.88
N GLY A 323 7.51 12.95 -23.44
CA GLY A 323 8.83 13.33 -23.98
C GLY A 323 9.07 12.91 -25.43
N LEU A 324 8.23 12.03 -26.00
CA LEU A 324 8.19 11.62 -27.41
C LEU A 324 7.05 12.28 -28.19
N GLY A 325 6.35 13.25 -27.58
CA GLY A 325 5.28 14.02 -28.22
C GLY A 325 3.91 13.38 -28.17
N VAL A 326 3.71 12.35 -27.33
CA VAL A 326 2.40 11.69 -27.10
C VAL A 326 1.83 12.22 -25.78
N THR A 327 0.81 13.08 -25.85
CA THR A 327 0.24 13.81 -24.69
C THR A 327 -1.24 13.48 -24.45
N SER A 328 -1.89 12.74 -25.36
CA SER A 328 -3.30 12.38 -25.28
C SER A 328 -3.53 10.92 -25.66
N THR A 329 -4.71 10.41 -25.34
CA THR A 329 -5.17 9.08 -25.76
C THR A 329 -5.23 8.98 -27.28
N SER A 330 -5.72 10.03 -27.94
CA SER A 330 -5.82 10.09 -29.41
C SER A 330 -4.46 10.01 -30.07
N GLU A 331 -3.44 10.73 -29.56
CA GLU A 331 -2.06 10.64 -30.07
C GLU A 331 -1.45 9.27 -29.80
N LEU A 332 -1.73 8.66 -28.64
CA LEU A 332 -1.27 7.30 -28.34
C LEU A 332 -1.90 6.27 -29.30
N ALA A 333 -3.17 6.41 -29.64
CA ALA A 333 -3.84 5.55 -30.61
C ALA A 333 -3.20 5.60 -32.02
N GLN A 334 -2.61 6.74 -32.36
CA GLN A 334 -1.96 6.98 -33.67
C GLN A 334 -0.49 6.52 -33.71
N VAL A 335 0.08 6.07 -32.59
CA VAL A 335 1.48 5.59 -32.57
C VAL A 335 1.65 4.44 -33.55
N ASP A 336 2.63 4.59 -34.45
CA ASP A 336 3.04 3.54 -35.38
C ASP A 336 4.00 2.58 -34.66
N LEU A 337 3.50 1.41 -34.34
CA LEU A 337 4.29 0.34 -33.69
C LEU A 337 5.27 -0.35 -34.65
N GLU A 338 5.16 -0.13 -35.97
CA GLU A 338 6.10 -0.64 -36.98
C GLU A 338 7.30 0.32 -37.16
N ASP A 339 7.22 1.56 -36.65
CA ASP A 339 8.38 2.45 -36.58
C ASP A 339 9.38 1.97 -35.53
N ALA A 340 10.27 1.09 -35.94
CA ALA A 340 11.28 0.50 -35.07
C ALA A 340 12.20 1.54 -34.38
N ALA A 341 12.42 2.70 -35.01
CA ALA A 341 13.27 3.75 -34.43
C ALA A 341 12.55 4.45 -33.27
N TRP A 342 11.27 4.74 -33.43
CA TRP A 342 10.46 5.34 -32.37
C TRP A 342 10.28 4.37 -31.18
N VAL A 343 9.93 3.11 -31.46
CA VAL A 343 9.78 2.04 -30.45
C VAL A 343 11.09 1.85 -29.68
N ALA A 344 12.23 1.76 -30.38
CA ALA A 344 13.54 1.65 -29.73
C ALA A 344 13.83 2.87 -28.82
N GLY A 345 13.51 4.08 -29.28
CA GLY A 345 13.66 5.31 -28.49
C GLY A 345 12.80 5.34 -27.23
N TYR A 346 11.60 4.75 -27.26
CA TYR A 346 10.78 4.56 -26.08
C TYR A 346 11.40 3.55 -25.11
N LEU A 347 11.76 2.37 -25.59
CA LEU A 347 12.31 1.28 -24.78
C LEU A 347 13.65 1.65 -24.11
N GLU A 348 14.50 2.41 -24.80
CA GLU A 348 15.77 2.89 -24.25
C GLU A 348 15.57 3.78 -23.01
N ARG A 349 14.46 4.52 -22.91
CA ARG A 349 14.15 5.41 -21.78
C ARG A 349 13.55 4.70 -20.57
N ILE A 350 13.04 3.47 -20.74
CA ILE A 350 12.41 2.67 -19.69
C ILE A 350 13.01 1.26 -19.52
N PRO A 351 14.33 1.10 -19.48
CA PRO A 351 15.01 -0.21 -19.48
C PRO A 351 14.73 -1.05 -18.21
N HIS A 352 14.15 -0.44 -17.20
CA HIS A 352 13.78 -1.09 -15.95
C HIS A 352 12.44 -1.81 -16.01
N GLN A 353 11.56 -1.41 -16.93
CA GLN A 353 10.22 -1.96 -17.06
C GLN A 353 10.28 -3.35 -17.71
N GLY A 354 9.85 -4.38 -16.96
CA GLY A 354 9.67 -5.70 -17.53
C GLY A 354 8.57 -5.70 -18.60
N SER A 355 8.80 -6.40 -19.72
CA SER A 355 7.83 -6.47 -20.82
C SER A 355 7.40 -5.10 -21.38
N ALA A 356 8.29 -4.10 -21.37
CA ALA A 356 8.00 -2.74 -21.79
C ALA A 356 7.38 -2.64 -23.18
N GLU A 357 7.89 -3.43 -24.15
CA GLU A 357 7.34 -3.48 -25.49
C GLU A 357 5.90 -4.00 -25.53
N LYS A 358 5.62 -5.11 -24.82
CA LYS A 358 4.26 -5.64 -24.71
C LYS A 358 3.32 -4.61 -24.06
N ARG A 359 3.75 -3.94 -23.01
CA ARG A 359 2.97 -2.90 -22.32
C ARG A 359 2.66 -1.72 -23.24
N LEU A 360 3.62 -1.31 -24.08
CA LEU A 360 3.40 -0.28 -25.10
C LEU A 360 2.34 -0.73 -26.12
N VAL A 361 2.47 -1.93 -26.65
CA VAL A 361 1.50 -2.51 -27.59
C VAL A 361 0.10 -2.58 -26.97
N ASP A 362 0.01 -3.05 -25.74
CA ASP A 362 -1.25 -3.11 -24.98
C ASP A 362 -1.84 -1.71 -24.77
N ALA A 363 -1.02 -0.70 -24.42
CA ALA A 363 -1.47 0.67 -24.20
C ALA A 363 -1.99 1.31 -25.52
N VAL A 364 -1.26 1.17 -26.63
CA VAL A 364 -1.70 1.66 -27.94
C VAL A 364 -2.98 0.95 -28.39
N THR A 365 -3.09 -0.35 -28.16
CA THR A 365 -4.31 -1.11 -28.49
C THR A 365 -5.51 -0.60 -27.70
N ARG A 366 -5.35 -0.36 -26.37
CA ARG A 366 -6.40 0.19 -25.53
C ARG A 366 -6.80 1.61 -25.94
N ALA A 367 -5.82 2.46 -26.27
CA ALA A 367 -6.09 3.80 -26.78
C ALA A 367 -6.93 3.75 -28.07
N ARG A 368 -6.61 2.86 -29.00
CA ARG A 368 -7.40 2.63 -30.22
C ARG A 368 -8.81 2.11 -29.93
N MET A 369 -8.98 1.27 -28.92
CA MET A 369 -10.28 0.78 -28.49
C MET A 369 -11.13 1.90 -27.90
N ILE A 370 -10.53 2.77 -27.07
CA ILE A 370 -11.21 3.94 -26.48
C ILE A 370 -11.68 4.87 -27.61
N GLU A 371 -10.83 5.25 -28.53
CA GLU A 371 -11.16 6.09 -29.69
C GLU A 371 -12.28 5.49 -30.59
N ALA A 372 -12.36 4.18 -30.65
CA ALA A 372 -13.35 3.46 -31.44
C ALA A 372 -14.64 3.10 -30.65
N ASP A 373 -14.73 3.50 -29.37
CA ASP A 373 -15.81 3.11 -28.45
C ASP A 373 -16.02 1.59 -28.38
N VAL A 374 -14.90 0.84 -28.32
CA VAL A 374 -14.90 -0.63 -28.23
C VAL A 374 -14.54 -1.07 -26.82
N PRO A 375 -15.51 -1.47 -25.99
CA PRO A 375 -15.26 -1.79 -24.57
C PRO A 375 -14.53 -3.12 -24.39
N LEU A 376 -14.64 -4.04 -25.35
CA LEU A 376 -14.05 -5.39 -25.24
C LEU A 376 -13.56 -5.88 -26.61
N ALA A 377 -12.32 -6.35 -26.66
CA ALA A 377 -11.74 -6.98 -27.85
C ALA A 377 -11.18 -8.36 -27.53
N ARG A 378 -11.36 -9.29 -28.45
CA ARG A 378 -10.78 -10.63 -28.34
C ARG A 378 -9.30 -10.59 -28.59
N THR A 379 -8.53 -11.28 -27.76
CA THR A 379 -7.08 -11.42 -27.90
C THR A 379 -6.67 -12.66 -28.71
N SER A 380 -7.58 -13.62 -28.89
CA SER A 380 -7.31 -14.85 -29.65
C SER A 380 -8.28 -15.04 -30.81
N PRO A 381 -7.81 -15.43 -32.01
CA PRO A 381 -8.66 -15.80 -33.13
C PRO A 381 -9.34 -17.16 -32.89
N GLY A 382 -10.46 -17.40 -33.56
CA GLY A 382 -11.16 -18.68 -33.53
C GLY A 382 -12.42 -18.70 -32.63
N PRO A 383 -13.16 -19.80 -32.57
CA PRO A 383 -14.32 -19.95 -31.71
C PRO A 383 -13.90 -19.91 -30.23
N LEU A 384 -14.78 -19.45 -29.35
CA LEU A 384 -14.59 -19.59 -27.91
C LEU A 384 -14.82 -21.06 -27.56
N GLU A 385 -13.81 -21.67 -26.96
CA GLU A 385 -13.94 -23.01 -26.39
C GLU A 385 -14.45 -22.88 -24.95
N VAL A 386 -15.76 -22.66 -24.82
CA VAL A 386 -16.42 -22.74 -23.53
C VAL A 386 -16.82 -24.19 -23.31
N PRO A 387 -16.41 -24.83 -22.21
CA PRO A 387 -16.91 -26.16 -21.90
C PRO A 387 -18.42 -26.20 -21.95
N SER A 388 -19.00 -27.20 -22.59
CA SER A 388 -20.42 -27.40 -22.67
C SER A 388 -20.76 -28.84 -22.34
N ALA A 389 -21.81 -29.03 -21.57
CA ALA A 389 -22.28 -30.33 -21.12
C ALA A 389 -23.80 -30.34 -20.99
N ASP A 390 -24.42 -31.49 -20.78
CA ASP A 390 -25.86 -31.60 -20.51
C ASP A 390 -26.22 -30.92 -19.18
N VAL A 391 -25.28 -30.93 -18.21
CA VAL A 391 -25.37 -30.23 -16.94
C VAL A 391 -24.13 -29.33 -16.83
N GLU A 392 -24.33 -28.05 -16.65
CA GLU A 392 -23.25 -27.07 -16.46
C GLU A 392 -23.33 -26.48 -15.05
N ILE A 393 -22.17 -26.39 -14.37
CA ILE A 393 -22.04 -25.82 -13.02
C ILE A 393 -20.93 -24.77 -13.05
N ASP A 394 -21.32 -23.49 -12.91
CA ASP A 394 -20.41 -22.40 -12.63
C ASP A 394 -20.36 -22.22 -11.13
N PHE A 395 -19.17 -22.04 -10.53
CA PHE A 395 -19.06 -21.76 -9.11
C PHE A 395 -18.06 -20.64 -8.82
N ASP A 396 -18.29 -19.96 -7.72
CA ASP A 396 -17.44 -18.89 -7.22
C ASP A 396 -17.28 -18.99 -5.71
N ILE A 397 -16.22 -18.39 -5.19
CA ILE A 397 -15.84 -18.46 -3.78
C ILE A 397 -15.54 -17.06 -3.31
N GLU A 398 -16.18 -16.66 -2.18
CA GLU A 398 -15.98 -15.38 -1.56
C GLU A 398 -15.39 -15.53 -0.15
N TRP A 399 -14.49 -14.66 0.21
CA TRP A 399 -13.84 -14.63 1.51
C TRP A 399 -13.78 -13.21 2.08
N ASP A 400 -13.68 -13.13 3.40
CA ASP A 400 -13.58 -11.86 4.13
C ASP A 400 -12.12 -11.37 4.29
N SER A 401 -11.97 -10.25 4.99
CA SER A 401 -10.67 -9.64 5.28
C SER A 401 -9.77 -10.49 6.20
N SER A 402 -10.34 -11.50 6.87
CA SER A 402 -9.63 -12.47 7.73
C SER A 402 -9.24 -13.76 7.00
N ASP A 403 -9.43 -13.83 5.66
CA ASP A 403 -9.26 -15.01 4.82
C ASP A 403 -10.25 -16.17 5.17
N GLN A 404 -11.39 -15.87 5.81
CA GLN A 404 -12.45 -16.84 6.03
C GLN A 404 -13.33 -16.93 4.79
N VAL A 405 -13.50 -18.14 4.26
CA VAL A 405 -14.39 -18.37 3.12
C VAL A 405 -15.83 -18.45 3.64
N TYR A 406 -16.61 -17.39 3.41
CA TYR A 406 -17.99 -17.31 3.88
C TYR A 406 -19.03 -17.76 2.84
N LEU A 407 -18.67 -17.86 1.56
CA LEU A 407 -19.56 -18.27 0.49
C LEU A 407 -18.87 -19.20 -0.52
N TRP A 408 -19.51 -20.32 -0.81
CA TRP A 408 -19.34 -21.10 -2.04
C TRP A 408 -20.65 -21.01 -2.80
N GLY A 409 -20.68 -20.23 -3.90
CA GLY A 409 -21.86 -20.06 -4.75
C GLY A 409 -21.80 -20.96 -5.96
N ALA A 410 -22.81 -21.74 -6.24
CA ALA A 410 -22.91 -22.55 -7.44
C ALA A 410 -24.13 -22.17 -8.27
N ARG A 411 -23.93 -21.98 -9.57
CA ARG A 411 -25.00 -21.83 -10.55
C ARG A 411 -25.07 -23.08 -11.42
N ILE A 412 -26.14 -23.84 -11.32
CA ILE A 412 -26.36 -25.05 -12.11
C ILE A 412 -27.43 -24.79 -13.19
N ARG A 413 -27.21 -25.29 -14.41
CA ARG A 413 -28.19 -25.20 -15.51
C ARG A 413 -28.11 -26.43 -16.42
N SER A 414 -29.17 -26.67 -17.22
CA SER A 414 -29.21 -27.71 -18.23
C SER A 414 -28.66 -27.18 -19.56
N GLY A 415 -27.50 -27.69 -19.96
CA GLY A 415 -26.78 -27.20 -21.12
C GLY A 415 -26.53 -25.68 -21.00
N GLN A 416 -26.64 -24.97 -22.11
CA GLN A 416 -26.52 -23.50 -22.15
C GLN A 416 -27.86 -22.76 -21.99
N ASP A 417 -28.88 -23.41 -21.46
CA ASP A 417 -30.21 -22.79 -21.26
C ASP A 417 -30.28 -22.09 -19.90
N ASP A 418 -30.10 -20.75 -19.94
CA ASP A 418 -30.18 -19.90 -18.76
C ASP A 418 -31.55 -19.88 -18.08
N SER A 419 -32.62 -20.26 -18.79
CA SER A 419 -33.95 -20.36 -18.20
C SER A 419 -34.09 -21.50 -17.18
N THR A 420 -33.17 -22.46 -17.20
CA THR A 420 -33.09 -23.59 -16.28
C THR A 420 -32.14 -23.35 -15.11
N ALA A 421 -31.48 -22.18 -15.08
CA ALA A 421 -30.43 -21.89 -14.10
C ALA A 421 -31.00 -21.76 -12.69
N GLU A 422 -30.37 -22.46 -11.75
CA GLU A 422 -30.62 -22.40 -10.31
C GLU A 422 -29.33 -21.98 -9.59
N TYR A 423 -29.45 -21.06 -8.63
CA TYR A 423 -28.33 -20.68 -7.76
C TYR A 423 -28.41 -21.43 -6.43
N VAL A 424 -27.34 -22.07 -6.06
CA VAL A 424 -27.21 -22.86 -4.84
C VAL A 424 -26.09 -22.27 -3.97
N PRO A 425 -26.43 -21.45 -2.95
CA PRO A 425 -25.44 -20.89 -2.03
C PRO A 425 -25.15 -21.85 -0.88
N PHE A 426 -23.87 -21.97 -0.53
CA PHE A 426 -23.35 -22.50 0.73
C PHE A 426 -22.73 -21.33 1.45
N VAL A 427 -23.43 -20.75 2.42
CA VAL A 427 -23.07 -19.48 3.04
C VAL A 427 -23.18 -19.53 4.55
N SER A 428 -22.24 -18.92 5.24
CA SER A 428 -22.32 -18.57 6.66
C SER A 428 -21.88 -17.12 6.84
N TRP A 429 -22.66 -16.37 7.62
CA TRP A 429 -22.35 -14.98 7.99
C TRP A 429 -21.78 -14.90 9.43
N ASP A 430 -21.67 -16.03 10.10
CA ASP A 430 -21.10 -16.11 11.44
C ASP A 430 -19.61 -16.43 11.36
N ASP A 431 -18.85 -16.00 12.36
CA ASP A 431 -17.44 -16.39 12.50
C ASP A 431 -17.32 -17.91 12.55
N MET A 432 -16.39 -18.44 11.75
CA MET A 432 -16.19 -19.86 11.61
C MET A 432 -14.81 -20.25 12.16
N ASP A 433 -14.80 -21.03 13.25
CA ASP A 433 -13.57 -21.52 13.89
C ASP A 433 -12.69 -22.36 12.94
N ASP A 434 -13.28 -22.92 11.89
CA ASP A 434 -12.64 -23.80 10.91
C ASP A 434 -12.23 -23.09 9.60
N GLY A 435 -12.38 -21.76 9.51
CA GLY A 435 -12.06 -20.96 8.34
C GLY A 435 -12.93 -21.27 7.11
N GLY A 436 -14.12 -21.84 7.32
CA GLY A 436 -15.05 -22.20 6.24
C GLY A 436 -14.87 -23.63 5.69
N ALA A 437 -14.09 -24.47 6.36
CA ALA A 437 -13.88 -25.86 5.92
C ALA A 437 -15.17 -26.70 5.88
N GLU A 438 -16.11 -26.45 6.80
CA GLU A 438 -17.41 -27.10 6.79
C GLU A 438 -18.26 -26.70 5.58
N LEU A 439 -18.27 -25.40 5.21
CA LEU A 439 -18.94 -24.92 3.99
C LEU A 439 -18.35 -25.58 2.74
N ALA A 440 -17.04 -25.65 2.64
CA ALA A 440 -16.36 -26.35 1.56
C ALA A 440 -16.76 -27.83 1.49
N ALA A 441 -16.87 -28.50 2.65
CA ALA A 441 -17.30 -29.88 2.72
C ALA A 441 -18.76 -30.06 2.24
N GLN A 442 -19.68 -29.17 2.60
CA GLN A 442 -21.05 -29.14 2.13
C GLN A 442 -21.14 -28.97 0.61
N PHE A 443 -20.40 -27.96 0.06
CA PHE A 443 -20.32 -27.78 -1.38
C PHE A 443 -19.79 -29.02 -2.10
N VAL A 444 -18.67 -29.60 -1.64
CA VAL A 444 -18.06 -30.79 -2.24
C VAL A 444 -19.03 -32.01 -2.17
N ALA A 445 -19.75 -32.18 -1.08
CA ALA A 445 -20.76 -33.23 -0.96
C ALA A 445 -21.90 -33.05 -1.97
N TRP A 446 -22.40 -31.83 -2.10
CA TRP A 446 -23.41 -31.46 -3.10
C TRP A 446 -22.90 -31.71 -4.53
N LEU A 447 -21.70 -31.20 -4.86
CA LEU A 447 -21.11 -31.37 -6.19
C LEU A 447 -20.94 -32.86 -6.56
N ARG A 448 -20.44 -33.69 -5.63
CA ARG A 448 -20.32 -35.13 -5.83
C ARG A 448 -21.67 -35.78 -6.11
N ALA A 449 -22.71 -35.39 -5.38
CA ALA A 449 -24.07 -35.90 -5.61
C ALA A 449 -24.60 -35.51 -7.01
N ARG A 450 -24.36 -34.30 -7.47
CA ARG A 450 -24.72 -33.82 -8.83
C ARG A 450 -23.98 -34.61 -9.91
N ILE A 451 -22.66 -34.77 -9.76
CA ILE A 451 -21.85 -35.60 -10.68
C ILE A 451 -22.37 -37.04 -10.77
N GLN A 452 -22.71 -37.65 -9.63
CA GLN A 452 -23.25 -39.00 -9.61
C GLN A 452 -24.63 -39.11 -10.27
N ALA A 453 -25.50 -38.08 -10.04
CA ALA A 453 -26.83 -38.04 -10.65
C ALA A 453 -26.74 -37.94 -12.18
N ALA A 454 -25.91 -36.99 -12.70
CA ALA A 454 -25.68 -36.82 -14.14
C ALA A 454 -25.15 -38.13 -14.77
N ARG A 455 -24.13 -38.74 -14.17
CA ARG A 455 -23.60 -40.05 -14.63
C ARG A 455 -24.64 -41.16 -14.66
N SER A 456 -25.52 -41.21 -13.64
CA SER A 456 -26.57 -42.22 -13.58
C SER A 456 -27.67 -42.00 -14.63
N ALA A 457 -27.89 -40.72 -15.03
CA ALA A 457 -28.77 -40.35 -16.12
C ALA A 457 -28.14 -40.50 -17.52
N GLY A 458 -26.85 -40.77 -17.60
CA GLY A 458 -26.09 -40.82 -18.87
C GLY A 458 -25.79 -39.45 -19.45
N GLU A 459 -25.85 -38.41 -18.61
CA GLU A 459 -25.62 -37.01 -18.96
C GLU A 459 -24.15 -36.65 -18.74
N SER A 460 -23.63 -35.78 -19.59
CA SER A 460 -22.34 -35.12 -19.40
C SER A 460 -22.47 -33.98 -18.39
N ILE A 461 -21.39 -33.67 -17.66
CA ILE A 461 -21.34 -32.57 -16.69
C ILE A 461 -19.99 -31.81 -16.82
N ALA A 462 -20.04 -30.51 -16.83
CA ALA A 462 -18.87 -29.60 -16.86
C ALA A 462 -18.98 -28.51 -15.79
#